data_3068e264731e4a8fab94c4f521cc4e1c
#
_entry.id   3068e264731e4a8fab94c4f521cc4e1c
#
_cell.length_a   1.000
_cell.length_b   1.000
_cell.length_c   1.000
_cell.angle_alpha   90.00
_cell.angle_beta   90.00
_cell.angle_gamma   90.00
#
_symmetry.space_group_name_H-M   'P 1'
#
loop_
_entity.id
_entity.type
_entity.pdbx_description
1 polymer ?
#
loop_
_entity_poly.entity_id
_entity_poly.type
_entity_poly.pdbx_seq_one_letter_code
_entity_poly.pdbx_strand_id
1 'polypeptide(L)'
;VIFISALNEIQNKVQGFNVGGVDYITKPFQYEEVIARVETHLALRRFQKRLRKANKRYEKELKLAGSLQANLIPKQAPAMPGFQLSFVLRSARETSGDFYDFFPLNSGHFGILVADVVDKGAAAALLMAYGRTLLRTLAEEFPEYPEEFLKT
;
A
#
# COMPACT_ATOMS: atom_id res chain seq x y z
N VAL A 1 -12.58 29.56 3.46
CA VAL A 1 -13.14 30.95 3.51
C VAL A 1 -11.99 31.93 3.47
N ILE A 2 -12.09 33.00 2.67
CA ILE A 2 -11.18 34.16 2.72
C ILE A 2 -11.90 35.25 3.49
N PHE A 3 -11.28 35.76 4.53
CA PHE A 3 -11.87 36.87 5.29
C PHE A 3 -11.49 38.22 4.68
N ILE A 4 -12.43 39.13 4.63
CA ILE A 4 -12.21 40.52 4.21
C ILE A 4 -12.66 41.43 5.34
N SER A 5 -11.76 42.22 5.92
CA SER A 5 -12.06 43.06 7.09
C SER A 5 -11.31 44.40 7.06
N ALA A 6 -11.85 45.39 7.76
CA ALA A 6 -11.16 46.64 8.04
C ALA A 6 -10.16 46.55 9.22
N LEU A 7 -10.24 45.47 10.01
CA LEU A 7 -9.37 45.23 11.15
C LEU A 7 -7.98 44.80 10.67
N ASN A 8 -6.98 45.60 10.97
CA ASN A 8 -5.61 45.34 10.49
C ASN A 8 -4.66 44.80 11.61
N GLU A 9 -5.16 44.65 12.82
CA GLU A 9 -4.38 44.11 13.92
C GLU A 9 -4.02 42.65 13.72
N ILE A 10 -2.80 42.28 14.10
CA ILE A 10 -2.28 40.92 13.92
C ILE A 10 -3.17 39.88 14.63
N GLN A 11 -3.68 40.23 15.81
CA GLN A 11 -4.54 39.35 16.61
C GLN A 11 -5.82 38.96 15.85
N ASN A 12 -6.45 39.89 15.13
CA ASN A 12 -7.65 39.63 14.35
C ASN A 12 -7.37 38.74 13.13
N LYS A 13 -6.18 38.91 12.52
CA LYS A 13 -5.75 38.01 11.40
C LYS A 13 -5.51 36.58 11.89
N VAL A 14 -4.82 36.43 13.03
CA VAL A 14 -4.58 35.10 13.65
C VAL A 14 -5.89 34.46 14.04
N GLN A 15 -6.83 35.22 14.61
CA GLN A 15 -8.16 34.68 14.90
C GLN A 15 -8.91 34.22 13.65
N GLY A 16 -8.82 34.94 12.54
CA GLY A 16 -9.39 34.55 11.25
C GLY A 16 -8.86 33.21 10.75
N PHE A 17 -7.55 32.93 10.89
CA PHE A 17 -6.97 31.64 10.56
C PHE A 17 -7.39 30.55 11.55
N ASN A 18 -7.45 30.83 12.85
CA ASN A 18 -7.83 29.85 13.89
C ASN A 18 -9.28 29.34 13.72
N VAL A 19 -10.18 30.18 13.19
CA VAL A 19 -11.56 29.75 12.89
C VAL A 19 -11.72 29.10 11.50
N GLY A 20 -10.60 28.76 10.83
CA GLY A 20 -10.60 28.00 9.57
C GLY A 20 -10.56 28.87 8.31
N GLY A 21 -10.20 30.13 8.42
CA GLY A 21 -9.87 30.97 7.27
C GLY A 21 -8.63 30.44 6.56
N VAL A 22 -8.62 30.50 5.24
CA VAL A 22 -7.45 30.13 4.43
C VAL A 22 -6.64 31.37 4.01
N ASP A 23 -7.23 32.55 4.09
CA ASP A 23 -6.58 33.82 3.81
C ASP A 23 -7.34 35.00 4.43
N TYR A 24 -6.68 36.16 4.48
CA TYR A 24 -7.22 37.38 5.06
C TYR A 24 -6.84 38.58 4.21
N ILE A 25 -7.82 39.41 3.83
CA ILE A 25 -7.64 40.62 3.02
C ILE A 25 -8.10 41.82 3.82
N THR A 26 -7.23 42.85 3.93
CA THR A 26 -7.53 44.09 4.66
C THR A 26 -8.13 45.13 3.73
N LYS A 27 -9.11 45.86 4.20
CA LYS A 27 -9.64 47.05 3.51
C LYS A 27 -8.77 48.25 3.77
N PRO A 28 -8.54 49.14 2.78
CA PRO A 28 -8.96 49.05 1.39
C PRO A 28 -8.13 48.03 0.61
N PHE A 29 -8.75 47.32 -0.33
CA PHE A 29 -8.08 46.33 -1.17
C PHE A 29 -8.23 46.68 -2.66
N GLN A 30 -7.33 46.18 -3.48
CA GLN A 30 -7.43 46.28 -4.94
C GLN A 30 -8.11 45.02 -5.50
N TYR A 31 -8.87 45.18 -6.55
CA TYR A 31 -9.60 44.09 -7.16
C TYR A 31 -8.69 42.95 -7.63
N GLU A 32 -7.55 43.32 -8.19
CA GLU A 32 -6.52 42.40 -8.70
C GLU A 32 -5.93 41.54 -7.59
N GLU A 33 -5.73 42.09 -6.39
CA GLU A 33 -5.27 41.32 -5.24
C GLU A 33 -6.29 40.25 -4.83
N VAL A 34 -7.57 40.63 -4.76
CA VAL A 34 -8.65 39.70 -4.40
C VAL A 34 -8.71 38.54 -5.41
N ILE A 35 -8.67 38.85 -6.69
CA ILE A 35 -8.71 37.83 -7.75
C ILE A 35 -7.51 36.90 -7.67
N ALA A 36 -6.30 37.41 -7.57
CA ALA A 36 -5.09 36.61 -7.47
C ALA A 36 -5.12 35.63 -6.27
N ARG A 37 -5.56 36.10 -5.10
CA ARG A 37 -5.71 35.26 -3.91
C ARG A 37 -6.78 34.17 -4.10
N VAL A 38 -7.95 34.53 -4.62
CA VAL A 38 -9.02 33.59 -4.89
C VAL A 38 -8.57 32.51 -5.87
N GLU A 39 -7.94 32.91 -6.98
CA GLU A 39 -7.42 31.97 -7.99
C GLU A 39 -6.39 30.99 -7.40
N THR A 40 -5.47 31.51 -6.59
CA THR A 40 -4.45 30.68 -5.88
C THR A 40 -5.11 29.64 -5.00
N HIS A 41 -6.08 30.02 -4.17
CA HIS A 41 -6.78 29.08 -3.29
C HIS A 41 -7.66 28.09 -4.05
N LEU A 42 -8.27 28.51 -5.14
CA LEU A 42 -9.03 27.61 -6.03
C LEU A 42 -8.11 26.59 -6.71
N ALA A 43 -6.95 27.03 -7.19
CA ALA A 43 -5.96 26.13 -7.79
C ALA A 43 -5.47 25.10 -6.77
N LEU A 44 -5.10 25.53 -5.56
CA LEU A 44 -4.69 24.67 -4.46
C LEU A 44 -5.77 23.63 -4.11
N ARG A 45 -7.03 24.07 -3.99
CA ARG A 45 -8.16 23.17 -3.70
C ARG A 45 -8.37 22.14 -4.82
N ARG A 46 -8.25 22.55 -6.09
CA ARG A 46 -8.35 21.65 -7.24
C ARG A 46 -7.22 20.62 -7.21
N PHE A 47 -6.00 21.04 -6.91
CA PHE A 47 -4.85 20.16 -6.79
C PHE A 47 -5.01 19.13 -5.65
N GLN A 48 -5.42 19.58 -4.46
CA GLN A 48 -5.69 18.70 -3.32
C GLN A 48 -6.80 17.67 -3.65
N LYS A 49 -7.86 18.10 -4.35
CA LYS A 49 -8.94 17.20 -4.78
C LYS A 49 -8.43 16.14 -5.76
N ARG A 50 -7.58 16.53 -6.73
CA ARG A 50 -6.95 15.59 -7.68
C ARG A 50 -6.05 14.59 -6.96
N LEU A 51 -5.21 15.06 -6.06
CA LEU A 51 -4.31 14.22 -5.27
C LEU A 51 -5.09 13.19 -4.42
N ARG A 52 -6.12 13.64 -3.70
CA ARG A 52 -7.00 12.74 -2.93
C ARG A 52 -7.68 11.68 -3.80
N LYS A 53 -8.10 12.06 -5.01
CA LYS A 53 -8.72 11.12 -5.96
C LYS A 53 -7.71 10.10 -6.46
N ALA A 54 -6.49 10.53 -6.78
CA ALA A 54 -5.41 9.65 -7.20
C ALA A 54 -5.02 8.66 -6.08
N ASN A 55 -4.80 9.14 -4.85
CA ASN A 55 -4.49 8.28 -3.71
C ASN A 55 -5.57 7.22 -3.47
N LYS A 56 -6.85 7.62 -3.46
CA LYS A 56 -7.95 6.65 -3.30
C LYS A 56 -7.99 5.59 -4.41
N ARG A 57 -7.56 5.94 -5.62
CA ARG A 57 -7.45 4.97 -6.72
C ARG A 57 -6.31 3.99 -6.45
N TYR A 58 -5.12 4.48 -6.10
CA TYR A 58 -3.97 3.64 -5.77
C TYR A 58 -4.25 2.69 -4.59
N GLU A 59 -4.92 3.18 -3.53
CA GLU A 59 -5.32 2.34 -2.40
C GLU A 59 -6.24 1.18 -2.85
N LYS A 60 -7.19 1.45 -3.75
CA LYS A 60 -8.08 0.42 -4.29
C LYS A 60 -7.32 -0.62 -5.14
N GLU A 61 -6.39 -0.17 -5.97
CA GLU A 61 -5.57 -1.05 -6.81
C GLU A 61 -4.67 -1.94 -5.95
N LEU A 62 -4.04 -1.38 -4.90
CA LEU A 62 -3.23 -2.15 -3.95
C LEU A 62 -4.06 -3.17 -3.16
N LYS A 63 -5.26 -2.80 -2.71
CA LYS A 63 -6.17 -3.74 -2.02
C LYS A 63 -6.58 -4.89 -2.92
N LEU A 64 -6.85 -4.63 -4.20
CA LEU A 64 -7.13 -5.66 -5.17
C LEU A 64 -5.92 -6.59 -5.35
N ALA A 65 -4.72 -6.03 -5.53
CA ALA A 65 -3.49 -6.82 -5.63
C ALA A 65 -3.27 -7.70 -4.40
N GLY A 66 -3.47 -7.15 -3.19
CA GLY A 66 -3.37 -7.92 -1.95
C GLY A 66 -4.39 -9.05 -1.84
N SER A 67 -5.63 -8.82 -2.29
CA SER A 67 -6.65 -9.87 -2.31
C SER A 67 -6.32 -11.00 -3.28
N LEU A 68 -5.75 -10.68 -4.44
CA LEU A 68 -5.27 -11.67 -5.41
C LEU A 68 -4.09 -12.46 -4.85
N GLN A 69 -3.12 -11.77 -4.23
CA GLN A 69 -1.98 -12.38 -3.56
C GLN A 69 -2.41 -13.35 -2.45
N ALA A 70 -3.37 -12.95 -1.61
CA ALA A 70 -3.87 -13.78 -0.53
C ALA A 70 -4.53 -15.09 -1.02
N ASN A 71 -4.97 -15.13 -2.27
CA ASN A 71 -5.48 -16.37 -2.88
C ASN A 71 -4.38 -17.33 -3.35
N LEU A 72 -3.16 -16.86 -3.48
CA LEU A 72 -2.01 -17.71 -3.80
C LEU A 72 -1.50 -18.48 -2.57
N ILE A 73 -1.72 -17.95 -1.37
CA ILE A 73 -1.21 -18.52 -0.12
C ILE A 73 -2.19 -19.61 0.37
N PRO A 74 -1.70 -20.79 0.80
CA PRO A 74 -2.56 -21.83 1.36
C PRO A 74 -3.37 -21.33 2.55
N LYS A 75 -4.65 -21.64 2.56
CA LYS A 75 -5.59 -21.25 3.65
C LYS A 75 -5.78 -22.35 4.68
N GLN A 76 -5.34 -23.55 4.37
CA GLN A 76 -5.46 -24.73 5.23
C GLN A 76 -4.16 -25.53 5.21
N ALA A 77 -3.80 -26.08 6.35
CA ALA A 77 -2.69 -27.00 6.43
C ALA A 77 -3.04 -28.33 5.70
N PRO A 78 -2.12 -28.92 4.94
CA PRO A 78 -2.29 -30.24 4.41
C PRO A 78 -2.37 -31.28 5.54
N ALA A 79 -3.09 -32.38 5.32
CA ALA A 79 -3.05 -33.50 6.23
C ALA A 79 -1.70 -34.23 6.08
N MET A 80 -0.87 -34.18 7.12
CA MET A 80 0.45 -34.82 7.17
C MET A 80 0.43 -35.89 8.27
N PRO A 81 0.53 -37.19 7.93
CA PRO A 81 0.55 -38.24 8.93
C PRO A 81 1.66 -38.05 9.96
N GLY A 82 1.30 -38.06 11.23
CA GLY A 82 2.25 -37.89 12.35
C GLY A 82 2.67 -36.43 12.65
N PHE A 83 2.15 -35.44 11.89
CA PHE A 83 2.47 -34.03 12.10
C PHE A 83 1.21 -33.18 12.21
N GLN A 84 1.29 -32.13 13.04
CA GLN A 84 0.32 -31.04 13.11
C GLN A 84 0.99 -29.76 12.70
N LEU A 85 0.47 -29.10 11.66
CA LEU A 85 1.01 -27.87 11.11
C LEU A 85 0.08 -26.70 11.47
N SER A 86 0.66 -25.66 12.03
CA SER A 86 -0.02 -24.37 12.28
C SER A 86 0.79 -23.24 11.63
N PHE A 87 0.09 -22.28 11.08
CA PHE A 87 0.71 -21.17 10.39
C PHE A 87 -0.08 -19.88 10.57
N VAL A 88 0.59 -18.75 10.43
CA VAL A 88 -0.02 -17.42 10.42
C VAL A 88 0.81 -16.48 9.57
N LEU A 89 0.15 -15.68 8.74
CA LEU A 89 0.76 -14.57 8.02
C LEU A 89 -0.02 -13.30 8.34
N ARG A 90 0.67 -12.24 8.74
CA ARG A 90 0.09 -10.93 9.00
C ARG A 90 0.83 -9.89 8.17
N SER A 91 0.25 -9.52 7.04
CA SER A 91 0.80 -8.46 6.20
C SER A 91 0.72 -7.12 6.92
N ALA A 92 1.79 -6.35 6.90
CA ALA A 92 1.83 -4.99 7.46
C ALA A 92 1.13 -3.95 6.58
N ARG A 93 0.89 -4.29 5.31
CA ARG A 93 0.23 -3.45 4.29
C ARG A 93 -0.74 -4.28 3.47
N GLU A 94 -1.31 -3.68 2.44
CA GLU A 94 -2.24 -4.34 1.51
C GLU A 94 -1.62 -5.54 0.80
N THR A 95 -0.31 -5.51 0.56
CA THR A 95 0.49 -6.60 -0.05
C THR A 95 1.67 -6.96 0.85
N SER A 96 2.16 -8.19 0.76
CA SER A 96 3.31 -8.70 1.52
C SER A 96 4.39 -9.24 0.58
N GLY A 97 5.67 -9.07 0.98
CA GLY A 97 6.78 -9.84 0.42
C GLY A 97 6.89 -11.22 1.07
N ASP A 98 6.54 -11.30 2.35
CA ASP A 98 6.55 -12.56 3.08
C ASP A 98 5.49 -13.51 2.56
N PHE A 99 5.83 -14.80 2.48
CA PHE A 99 4.88 -15.84 2.15
C PHE A 99 5.32 -17.20 2.67
N TYR A 100 4.38 -18.12 2.72
CA TYR A 100 4.62 -19.54 2.94
C TYR A 100 3.87 -20.37 1.91
N ASP A 101 4.31 -21.59 1.70
CA ASP A 101 3.60 -22.58 0.90
C ASP A 101 3.76 -23.98 1.49
N PHE A 102 2.80 -24.84 1.20
CA PHE A 102 2.78 -26.26 1.53
C PHE A 102 2.30 -27.03 0.32
N PHE A 103 3.06 -28.03 -0.08
CA PHE A 103 2.68 -28.84 -1.23
C PHE A 103 3.21 -30.26 -1.13
N PRO A 104 2.44 -31.25 -1.59
CA PRO A 104 2.94 -32.60 -1.70
C PRO A 104 3.95 -32.68 -2.84
N LEU A 105 4.98 -33.52 -2.68
CA LEU A 105 5.97 -33.86 -3.68
C LEU A 105 5.71 -35.27 -4.22
N ASN A 106 6.08 -35.54 -5.48
CA ASN A 106 5.88 -36.84 -6.14
C ASN A 106 6.58 -38.01 -5.43
N SER A 107 7.63 -37.72 -4.65
CA SER A 107 8.38 -38.68 -3.84
C SER A 107 7.66 -39.15 -2.57
N GLY A 108 6.44 -38.65 -2.28
CA GLY A 108 5.76 -38.87 -1.01
C GLY A 108 6.20 -37.96 0.13
N HIS A 109 7.10 -37.02 -0.15
CA HIS A 109 7.51 -35.95 0.77
C HIS A 109 6.57 -34.76 0.72
N PHE A 110 6.72 -33.84 1.67
CA PHE A 110 6.02 -32.54 1.68
C PHE A 110 7.03 -31.41 1.60
N GLY A 111 6.80 -30.49 0.68
CA GLY A 111 7.49 -29.21 0.63
C GLY A 111 6.87 -28.24 1.63
N ILE A 112 7.70 -27.63 2.47
CA ILE A 112 7.35 -26.52 3.36
C ILE A 112 8.27 -25.37 3.01
N LEU A 113 7.70 -24.25 2.60
CA LEU A 113 8.41 -23.06 2.17
C LEU A 113 8.01 -21.86 3.05
N VAL A 114 9.02 -21.13 3.52
CA VAL A 114 8.85 -19.80 4.13
C VAL A 114 9.86 -18.87 3.47
N ALA A 115 9.41 -17.75 2.96
CA ALA A 115 10.27 -16.82 2.24
C ALA A 115 9.88 -15.37 2.52
N ASP A 116 10.87 -14.49 2.43
CA ASP A 116 10.73 -13.03 2.53
C ASP A 116 11.37 -12.40 1.29
N VAL A 117 10.58 -11.60 0.59
CA VAL A 117 11.01 -10.87 -0.61
C VAL A 117 11.39 -9.45 -0.21
N VAL A 118 12.60 -9.06 -0.56
CA VAL A 118 13.07 -7.68 -0.40
C VAL A 118 12.21 -6.74 -1.26
N ASP A 119 11.68 -5.69 -0.66
CA ASP A 119 10.84 -4.63 -1.23
C ASP A 119 9.42 -4.63 -0.62
N LYS A 120 8.59 -3.67 -1.04
CA LYS A 120 7.23 -3.46 -0.51
C LYS A 120 6.26 -3.10 -1.64
N GLY A 121 4.97 -3.29 -1.39
CA GLY A 121 3.93 -2.92 -2.34
C GLY A 121 3.78 -3.91 -3.50
N ALA A 122 3.37 -3.42 -4.66
CA ALA A 122 3.05 -4.25 -5.82
C ALA A 122 4.24 -5.03 -6.36
N ALA A 123 5.46 -4.48 -6.30
CA ALA A 123 6.67 -5.15 -6.75
C ALA A 123 6.95 -6.41 -5.92
N ALA A 124 6.93 -6.29 -4.59
CA ALA A 124 7.10 -7.43 -3.70
C ALA A 124 6.01 -8.50 -3.90
N ALA A 125 4.76 -8.09 -4.14
CA ALA A 125 3.66 -9.01 -4.43
C ALA A 125 3.88 -9.82 -5.71
N LEU A 126 4.39 -9.19 -6.76
CA LEU A 126 4.71 -9.86 -8.03
C LEU A 126 5.90 -10.80 -7.88
N LEU A 127 6.97 -10.35 -7.22
CA LEU A 127 8.15 -11.19 -6.95
C LEU A 127 7.79 -12.39 -6.07
N MET A 128 6.93 -12.20 -5.08
CA MET A 128 6.40 -13.29 -4.27
C MET A 128 5.65 -14.32 -5.12
N ALA A 129 4.72 -13.87 -5.97
CA ALA A 129 3.94 -14.77 -6.82
C ALA A 129 4.83 -15.54 -7.80
N TYR A 130 5.81 -14.87 -8.40
CA TYR A 130 6.81 -15.47 -9.28
C TYR A 130 7.69 -16.47 -8.52
N GLY A 131 8.31 -16.03 -7.42
CA GLY A 131 9.20 -16.86 -6.61
C GLY A 131 8.49 -18.10 -6.05
N ARG A 132 7.27 -17.95 -5.54
CA ARG A 132 6.44 -19.08 -5.08
C ARG A 132 6.23 -20.10 -6.20
N THR A 133 5.86 -19.65 -7.40
CA THR A 133 5.60 -20.53 -8.53
C THR A 133 6.88 -21.23 -8.97
N LEU A 134 7.98 -20.51 -9.08
CA LEU A 134 9.27 -21.05 -9.47
C LEU A 134 9.78 -22.09 -8.47
N LEU A 135 9.78 -21.75 -7.17
CA LEU A 135 10.24 -22.65 -6.11
C LEU A 135 9.42 -23.93 -6.04
N ARG A 136 8.10 -23.84 -6.26
CA ARG A 136 7.23 -24.99 -6.29
C ARG A 136 7.54 -25.91 -7.49
N THR A 137 7.73 -25.34 -8.67
CA THR A 137 8.09 -26.10 -9.88
C THR A 137 9.44 -26.80 -9.72
N LEU A 138 10.44 -26.08 -9.22
CA LEU A 138 11.76 -26.64 -8.98
C LEU A 138 11.76 -27.74 -7.91
N ALA A 139 10.96 -27.57 -6.85
CA ALA A 139 10.82 -28.59 -5.82
C ALA A 139 10.14 -29.88 -6.34
N GLU A 140 9.25 -29.77 -7.33
CA GLU A 140 8.68 -30.94 -8.01
C GLU A 140 9.71 -31.64 -8.92
N GLU A 141 10.63 -30.89 -9.52
CA GLU A 141 11.71 -31.41 -10.36
C GLU A 141 12.85 -32.03 -9.55
N PHE A 142 13.19 -31.45 -8.38
CA PHE A 142 14.29 -31.88 -7.50
C PHE A 142 13.79 -32.22 -6.07
N PRO A 143 12.92 -33.23 -5.91
CA PRO A 143 12.23 -33.49 -4.64
C PRO A 143 13.16 -33.95 -3.49
N GLU A 144 14.31 -34.52 -3.81
CA GLU A 144 15.29 -35.07 -2.83
C GLU A 144 16.48 -34.12 -2.56
N TYR A 145 16.65 -33.07 -3.37
CA TYR A 145 17.82 -32.19 -3.35
C TYR A 145 17.41 -30.72 -3.31
N PRO A 146 16.76 -30.25 -2.21
CA PRO A 146 16.30 -28.86 -2.12
C PRO A 146 17.45 -27.84 -2.20
N GLU A 147 18.68 -28.23 -1.87
CA GLU A 147 19.86 -27.37 -1.98
C GLU A 147 20.26 -27.07 -3.44
N GLU A 148 19.88 -27.90 -4.40
CA GLU A 148 20.26 -27.69 -5.79
C GLU A 148 19.48 -26.53 -6.42
N PHE A 149 18.20 -26.42 -6.15
CA PHE A 149 17.41 -25.32 -6.71
C PHE A 149 17.58 -23.99 -5.97
N LEU A 150 18.17 -24.00 -4.77
CA LEU A 150 18.49 -22.77 -4.04
C LEU A 150 19.81 -22.13 -4.49
N LYS A 151 20.62 -22.84 -5.30
CA LYS A 151 21.90 -22.36 -5.85
C LYS A 151 21.78 -21.72 -7.23
N THR A 152 20.63 -21.89 -7.90
CA THR A 152 20.35 -21.37 -9.25
C THR A 152 19.74 -20.00 -9.19
#